data_a408c2853324dea40c26f685cda99204
#
_entry.id   a408c2853324dea40c26f685cda99204
#
_cell.length_a   1.000
_cell.length_b   1.000
_cell.length_c   1.000
_cell.angle_alpha   90.00
_cell.angle_beta   90.00
_cell.angle_gamma   90.00
#
_symmetry.space_group_name_H-M   'P 1'
#
loop_
_entity.id
_entity.type
_entity.pdbx_description
1 polymer ?
#
loop_
_entity_poly.entity_id
_entity_poly.type
_entity_poly.pdbx_seq_one_letter_code
_entity_poly.pdbx_strand_id
1 'polypeptide(L)'
;MESKENKQKTQAAEEQVSCQPQQSMEPHPFISVIPLAVLITLIVMVVKLFPDDALAGASQVALMIATAVCVALGMGIYNMKWNIFEEMIKKTVGDAGVSILILLLIGMMSATWMISGVVPTLIYYGVQIMSPTFFLPCACIISSIISVMTGTSWTTIATIGIALMGIGDALGIPAPYTAGAIISGAYFGDKLSPMSDTTVLASSIAGADLFSHIRYMLYTTIPSILLSLVLYLIIGLCYDSKPVDISQYLTGLSHGFNISLLTMLVPVFTGWLIYRKTPSLITLLLSALSACICALILQPEVLVKIAGEDSITAKSLFEGIMITCYTHTQVDCGMENINELVATRGMAGMLNTIWLILCAMCFGSCMVASGMLHAITHMLLKSIHSTVSLVCSTVTSGVLLNLVMGDQFLSIIMNASIYKDEYAERGYRPELLSRSTEDSATVTSVLVPWTACGMTQSTVLGIPTLVYLPFCFFNIISPLMSCLVAILGFVPKPQPKEDKAPAVEESDIH
;
A
#
# COMPACT_ATOMS: atom_id res chain seq x y z
N MET A 1 8.54 -29.09 -1.09
CA MET A 1 8.87 -28.05 -0.13
C MET A 1 7.76 -27.01 -0.03
N GLU A 2 7.15 -26.56 -1.12
CA GLU A 2 6.02 -25.62 -1.15
C GLU A 2 4.80 -25.99 -0.28
N SER A 3 4.45 -27.28 -0.19
CA SER A 3 3.30 -27.75 0.61
C SER A 3 3.47 -27.59 2.13
N LYS A 4 4.69 -27.58 2.65
CA LYS A 4 4.95 -27.42 4.09
C LYS A 4 4.96 -25.94 4.51
N GLU A 5 5.47 -25.07 3.65
CA GLU A 5 5.53 -23.65 3.90
C GLU A 5 4.14 -22.99 3.85
N ASN A 6 3.28 -23.45 2.93
CA ASN A 6 1.88 -23.03 2.87
C ASN A 6 1.08 -23.51 4.09
N LYS A 7 1.32 -24.75 4.58
CA LYS A 7 0.69 -25.23 5.82
C LYS A 7 1.14 -24.46 7.06
N GLN A 8 2.40 -24.06 7.14
CA GLN A 8 2.89 -23.22 8.24
C GLN A 8 2.31 -21.81 8.21
N LYS A 9 2.16 -21.20 7.03
CA LYS A 9 1.50 -19.89 6.89
C LYS A 9 0.00 -19.97 7.22
N THR A 10 -0.66 -21.06 6.88
CA THR A 10 -2.09 -21.28 7.22
C THR A 10 -2.25 -21.55 8.72
N GLN A 11 -1.38 -22.35 9.35
CA GLN A 11 -1.40 -22.58 10.79
C GLN A 11 -1.08 -21.31 11.59
N ALA A 12 -0.12 -20.49 11.13
CA ALA A 12 0.17 -19.20 11.75
C ALA A 12 -1.02 -18.23 11.61
N ALA A 13 -1.76 -18.28 10.51
CA ALA A 13 -3.00 -17.50 10.33
C ALA A 13 -4.14 -18.02 11.22
N GLU A 14 -4.27 -19.32 11.41
CA GLU A 14 -5.27 -19.94 12.31
C GLU A 14 -4.95 -19.71 13.78
N GLU A 15 -3.68 -19.73 14.20
CA GLU A 15 -3.25 -19.35 15.55
C GLU A 15 -3.48 -17.86 15.84
N GLN A 16 -3.43 -17.00 14.81
CA GLN A 16 -3.79 -15.58 14.94
C GLN A 16 -5.27 -15.35 15.24
N VAL A 17 -6.15 -16.22 14.77
CA VAL A 17 -7.62 -16.12 14.99
C VAL A 17 -8.04 -16.67 16.36
N SER A 18 -7.23 -17.51 17.01
CA SER A 18 -7.57 -18.16 18.27
C SER A 18 -7.42 -17.30 19.55
N CYS A 19 -7.06 -16.02 19.46
CA CYS A 19 -7.19 -15.08 20.55
C CYS A 19 -8.64 -14.67 20.79
N GLN A 20 -9.49 -15.62 21.23
CA GLN A 20 -10.81 -15.26 21.78
C GLN A 20 -10.57 -14.52 23.10
N PRO A 21 -11.18 -13.33 23.29
CA PRO A 21 -11.13 -12.64 24.57
C PRO A 21 -11.80 -13.53 25.62
N GLN A 22 -11.08 -13.82 26.72
CA GLN A 22 -11.72 -14.38 27.92
C GLN A 22 -12.95 -13.54 28.26
N GLN A 23 -14.08 -14.18 28.55
CA GLN A 23 -15.39 -13.64 28.89
C GLN A 23 -15.36 -12.34 29.71
N SER A 24 -15.15 -11.22 29.04
CA SER A 24 -15.47 -9.88 29.50
C SER A 24 -16.71 -9.43 28.75
N MET A 25 -17.59 -8.67 29.39
CA MET A 25 -18.81 -8.12 28.78
C MET A 25 -18.51 -7.61 27.38
N GLU A 26 -19.25 -8.10 26.36
CA GLU A 26 -19.10 -7.60 24.98
C GLU A 26 -19.24 -6.08 24.97
N PRO A 27 -18.27 -5.35 24.39
CA PRO A 27 -18.33 -3.89 24.39
C PRO A 27 -19.59 -3.38 23.67
N HIS A 28 -20.23 -2.36 24.24
CA HIS A 28 -21.38 -1.77 23.62
C HIS A 28 -20.99 -1.02 22.33
N PRO A 29 -21.64 -1.27 21.17
CA PRO A 29 -21.21 -0.72 19.87
C PRO A 29 -21.05 0.81 19.87
N PHE A 30 -21.93 1.57 20.53
CA PHE A 30 -21.84 3.04 20.59
C PHE A 30 -20.60 3.52 21.36
N ILE A 31 -20.21 2.83 22.44
CA ILE A 31 -18.98 3.15 23.19
C ILE A 31 -17.77 2.80 22.35
N SER A 32 -17.84 1.72 21.59
CA SER A 32 -16.75 1.23 20.73
C SER A 32 -16.41 2.20 19.57
N VAL A 33 -17.35 3.04 19.14
CA VAL A 33 -17.13 4.05 18.10
C VAL A 33 -16.38 5.28 18.64
N ILE A 34 -16.40 5.53 19.97
CA ILE A 34 -15.80 6.75 20.56
C ILE A 34 -14.31 6.92 20.22
N PRO A 35 -13.42 5.92 20.39
CA PRO A 35 -11.99 6.11 20.06
C PRO A 35 -11.77 6.45 18.58
N LEU A 36 -12.57 5.84 17.69
CA LEU A 36 -12.51 6.12 16.25
C LEU A 36 -13.00 7.54 15.92
N ALA A 37 -14.08 7.98 16.55
CA ALA A 37 -14.60 9.34 16.39
C ALA A 37 -13.59 10.39 16.89
N VAL A 38 -12.93 10.12 18.03
CA VAL A 38 -11.85 10.96 18.56
C VAL A 38 -10.67 11.01 17.56
N LEU A 39 -10.24 9.87 17.04
CA LEU A 39 -9.17 9.82 16.03
C LEU A 39 -9.50 10.67 14.81
N ILE A 40 -10.67 10.45 14.20
CA ILE A 40 -11.08 11.19 12.99
C ILE A 40 -11.15 12.71 13.28
N THR A 41 -11.73 13.08 14.42
CA THR A 41 -11.81 14.51 14.81
C THR A 41 -10.45 15.12 14.96
N LEU A 42 -9.52 14.46 15.66
CA LEU A 42 -8.17 14.95 15.86
C LEU A 42 -7.39 15.04 14.54
N ILE A 43 -7.49 14.05 13.67
CA ILE A 43 -6.82 14.08 12.35
C ILE A 43 -7.36 15.23 11.49
N VAL A 44 -8.69 15.45 11.47
CA VAL A 44 -9.27 16.61 10.74
C VAL A 44 -8.76 17.93 11.31
N MET A 45 -8.61 18.04 12.63
CA MET A 45 -8.01 19.22 13.25
C MET A 45 -6.54 19.38 12.89
N VAL A 46 -5.76 18.32 12.95
CA VAL A 46 -4.34 18.31 12.58
C VAL A 46 -4.14 18.79 11.14
N VAL A 47 -4.88 18.23 10.18
CA VAL A 47 -4.79 18.62 8.77
C VAL A 47 -5.15 20.09 8.54
N LYS A 48 -6.11 20.62 9.30
CA LYS A 48 -6.51 22.05 9.18
C LYS A 48 -5.54 23.00 9.83
N LEU A 49 -4.94 22.63 10.97
CA LEU A 49 -4.08 23.52 11.78
C LEU A 49 -2.60 23.39 11.40
N PHE A 50 -2.18 22.24 10.88
CA PHE A 50 -0.80 21.92 10.53
C PHE A 50 -0.71 21.36 9.10
N PRO A 51 -1.11 22.14 8.05
CA PRO A 51 -1.19 21.62 6.67
C PRO A 51 0.15 21.10 6.15
N ASP A 52 1.27 21.72 6.52
CA ASP A 52 2.62 21.38 6.07
C ASP A 52 3.27 20.28 6.92
N ASP A 53 2.90 20.17 8.22
CA ASP A 53 3.50 19.26 9.19
C ASP A 53 2.55 18.16 9.67
N ALA A 54 1.41 17.98 9.03
CA ALA A 54 0.39 17.02 9.47
C ALA A 54 0.96 15.61 9.65
N LEU A 55 1.94 15.22 8.84
CA LEU A 55 2.59 13.90 8.86
C LEU A 55 3.91 13.88 9.65
N ALA A 56 4.41 15.03 10.10
CA ALA A 56 5.71 15.15 10.75
C ALA A 56 5.68 15.02 12.30
N GLY A 57 4.53 14.62 12.87
CA GLY A 57 4.41 14.41 14.32
C GLY A 57 2.98 14.57 14.86
N ALA A 58 2.22 15.52 14.34
CA ALA A 58 0.90 15.83 14.86
C ALA A 58 -0.12 14.68 14.72
N SER A 59 -0.09 13.94 13.61
CA SER A 59 -0.94 12.74 13.42
C SER A 59 -0.54 11.59 14.35
N GLN A 60 0.74 11.43 14.66
CA GLN A 60 1.23 10.43 15.61
C GLN A 60 0.69 10.70 17.02
N VAL A 61 0.70 11.97 17.43
CA VAL A 61 0.12 12.39 18.72
C VAL A 61 -1.39 12.13 18.74
N ALA A 62 -2.11 12.46 17.66
CA ALA A 62 -3.54 12.18 17.54
C ALA A 62 -3.87 10.70 17.70
N LEU A 63 -3.10 9.80 17.06
CA LEU A 63 -3.23 8.36 17.20
C LEU A 63 -2.96 7.89 18.63
N MET A 64 -1.93 8.42 19.29
CA MET A 64 -1.62 8.07 20.69
C MET A 64 -2.71 8.55 21.66
N ILE A 65 -3.31 9.74 21.44
CA ILE A 65 -4.46 10.20 22.22
C ILE A 65 -5.66 9.28 22.02
N ALA A 66 -5.98 8.91 20.77
CA ALA A 66 -7.06 7.98 20.48
C ALA A 66 -6.82 6.60 21.13
N THR A 67 -5.56 6.13 21.13
CA THR A 67 -5.14 4.90 21.82
C THR A 67 -5.40 5.01 23.33
N ALA A 68 -5.01 6.13 23.94
CA ALA A 68 -5.22 6.36 25.36
C ALA A 68 -6.72 6.37 25.71
N VAL A 69 -7.57 6.96 24.86
CA VAL A 69 -9.03 6.92 25.03
C VAL A 69 -9.55 5.48 24.93
N CYS A 70 -9.09 4.69 23.94
CA CYS A 70 -9.48 3.29 23.80
C CYS A 70 -9.09 2.47 25.05
N VAL A 71 -7.87 2.61 25.54
CA VAL A 71 -7.38 1.92 26.74
C VAL A 71 -8.16 2.37 27.99
N ALA A 72 -8.41 3.68 28.15
CA ALA A 72 -9.16 4.22 29.28
C ALA A 72 -10.60 3.67 29.33
N LEU A 73 -11.28 3.55 28.19
CA LEU A 73 -12.60 2.93 28.10
C LEU A 73 -12.53 1.43 28.39
N GLY A 74 -11.55 0.72 27.85
CA GLY A 74 -11.36 -0.72 28.07
C GLY A 74 -11.07 -1.04 29.54
N MET A 75 -10.18 -0.30 30.19
CA MET A 75 -9.84 -0.50 31.60
C MET A 75 -10.93 0.03 32.54
N GLY A 76 -11.49 1.21 32.24
CA GLY A 76 -12.44 1.90 33.15
C GLY A 76 -13.84 1.34 33.08
N ILE A 77 -14.36 0.98 31.90
CA ILE A 77 -15.74 0.47 31.73
C ILE A 77 -15.78 -1.05 31.73
N TYR A 78 -14.83 -1.70 31.04
CA TYR A 78 -14.83 -3.16 30.85
C TYR A 78 -13.87 -3.90 31.80
N ASN A 79 -13.22 -3.19 32.75
CA ASN A 79 -12.30 -3.76 33.75
C ASN A 79 -11.17 -4.63 33.16
N MET A 80 -10.71 -4.29 31.94
CA MET A 80 -9.65 -5.02 31.27
C MET A 80 -8.28 -4.71 31.91
N LYS A 81 -7.40 -5.70 31.92
CA LYS A 81 -6.05 -5.54 32.45
C LYS A 81 -5.11 -5.00 31.37
N TRP A 82 -4.15 -4.15 31.75
CA TRP A 82 -3.16 -3.57 30.84
C TRP A 82 -2.38 -4.61 30.04
N ASN A 83 -2.05 -5.75 30.64
CA ASN A 83 -1.27 -6.81 29.99
C ASN A 83 -1.92 -7.32 28.69
N ILE A 84 -3.26 -7.30 28.56
CA ILE A 84 -3.98 -7.71 27.33
C ILE A 84 -3.63 -6.77 26.19
N PHE A 85 -3.64 -5.47 26.43
CA PHE A 85 -3.28 -4.45 25.45
C PHE A 85 -1.79 -4.57 25.07
N GLU A 86 -0.92 -4.73 26.07
CA GLU A 86 0.53 -4.84 25.89
C GLU A 86 0.91 -6.05 25.02
N GLU A 87 0.32 -7.22 25.28
CA GLU A 87 0.57 -8.43 24.49
C GLU A 87 0.11 -8.27 23.04
N MET A 88 -1.06 -7.65 22.82
CA MET A 88 -1.56 -7.42 21.47
C MET A 88 -0.68 -6.41 20.71
N ILE A 89 -0.23 -5.32 21.35
CA ILE A 89 0.72 -4.37 20.76
C ILE A 89 2.02 -5.06 20.37
N LYS A 90 2.62 -5.86 21.28
CA LYS A 90 3.85 -6.60 21.02
C LYS A 90 3.71 -7.54 19.82
N LYS A 91 2.59 -8.26 19.74
CA LYS A 91 2.28 -9.16 18.63
C LYS A 91 2.19 -8.39 17.32
N THR A 92 1.35 -7.37 17.26
CA THR A 92 1.10 -6.61 16.02
C THR A 92 2.36 -5.91 15.51
N VAL A 93 3.14 -5.28 16.41
CA VAL A 93 4.41 -4.63 16.04
C VAL A 93 5.46 -5.66 15.60
N GLY A 94 5.49 -6.85 16.23
CA GLY A 94 6.36 -7.94 15.81
C GLY A 94 6.06 -8.43 14.41
N ASP A 95 4.80 -8.60 14.08
CA ASP A 95 4.33 -9.03 12.75
C ASP A 95 4.69 -8.02 11.64
N ALA A 96 4.80 -6.72 11.97
CA ALA A 96 5.17 -5.67 11.03
C ALA A 96 6.68 -5.54 10.78
N GLY A 97 7.53 -6.29 11.45
CA GLY A 97 8.98 -6.11 11.38
C GLY A 97 9.56 -6.17 9.97
N VAL A 98 9.10 -7.09 9.13
CA VAL A 98 9.53 -7.19 7.73
C VAL A 98 9.09 -5.98 6.91
N SER A 99 7.86 -5.49 7.11
CA SER A 99 7.34 -4.31 6.42
C SER A 99 8.15 -3.05 6.75
N ILE A 100 8.58 -2.91 8.01
CA ILE A 100 9.45 -1.80 8.44
C ILE A 100 10.81 -1.86 7.74
N LEU A 101 11.41 -3.05 7.60
CA LEU A 101 12.67 -3.22 6.87
C LEU A 101 12.51 -2.91 5.38
N ILE A 102 11.41 -3.31 4.76
CA ILE A 102 11.08 -2.99 3.37
C ILE A 102 11.01 -1.47 3.19
N LEU A 103 10.39 -0.73 4.11
CA LEU A 103 10.31 0.74 4.05
C LEU A 103 11.69 1.39 4.06
N LEU A 104 12.58 0.96 4.95
CA LEU A 104 13.96 1.47 4.98
C LEU A 104 14.68 1.21 3.67
N LEU A 105 14.53 0.01 3.10
CA LEU A 105 15.13 -0.33 1.80
C LEU A 105 14.52 0.43 0.63
N ILE A 106 13.22 0.75 0.67
CA ILE A 106 12.58 1.63 -0.32
C ILE A 106 13.23 3.01 -0.30
N GLY A 107 13.47 3.60 0.88
CA GLY A 107 14.17 4.88 1.01
C GLY A 107 15.58 4.84 0.43
N MET A 108 16.35 3.80 0.76
CA MET A 108 17.68 3.58 0.20
C MET A 108 17.66 3.41 -1.32
N MET A 109 16.77 2.56 -1.83
CA MET A 109 16.65 2.27 -3.26
C MET A 109 16.26 3.51 -4.06
N SER A 110 15.24 4.23 -3.60
CA SER A 110 14.78 5.48 -4.22
C SER A 110 15.93 6.49 -4.36
N ALA A 111 16.71 6.70 -3.30
CA ALA A 111 17.84 7.61 -3.30
C ALA A 111 18.96 7.13 -4.24
N THR A 112 19.32 5.86 -4.18
CA THR A 112 20.40 5.31 -5.05
C THR A 112 20.00 5.28 -6.52
N TRP A 113 18.72 5.03 -6.87
CA TRP A 113 18.24 5.12 -8.25
C TRP A 113 18.27 6.55 -8.78
N MET A 114 17.98 7.53 -7.93
CA MET A 114 18.08 8.95 -8.30
C MET A 114 19.53 9.32 -8.58
N ILE A 115 20.42 9.11 -7.62
CA ILE A 115 21.82 9.55 -7.68
C ILE A 115 22.64 8.78 -8.72
N SER A 116 22.30 7.51 -9.00
CA SER A 116 22.93 6.74 -10.08
C SER A 116 22.57 7.22 -11.49
N GLY A 117 21.64 8.16 -11.63
CA GLY A 117 21.16 8.66 -12.92
C GLY A 117 20.09 7.77 -13.56
N VAL A 118 19.61 6.70 -12.90
CA VAL A 118 18.53 5.84 -13.41
C VAL A 118 17.25 6.64 -13.60
N VAL A 119 16.76 7.29 -12.53
CA VAL A 119 15.53 8.10 -12.57
C VAL A 119 15.70 9.29 -13.51
N PRO A 120 16.77 10.10 -13.44
CA PRO A 120 17.02 11.18 -14.40
C PRO A 120 17.01 10.73 -15.86
N THR A 121 17.61 9.56 -16.17
CA THR A 121 17.61 9.01 -17.53
C THR A 121 16.22 8.57 -17.97
N LEU A 122 15.44 7.94 -17.09
CA LEU A 122 14.03 7.59 -17.37
C LEU A 122 13.18 8.83 -17.64
N ILE A 123 13.38 9.90 -16.87
CA ILE A 123 12.67 11.17 -17.09
C ILE A 123 13.11 11.77 -18.42
N TYR A 124 14.41 11.85 -18.69
CA TYR A 124 14.97 12.44 -19.90
C TYR A 124 14.40 11.84 -21.18
N TYR A 125 14.36 10.51 -21.29
CA TYR A 125 13.80 9.83 -22.45
C TYR A 125 12.27 9.75 -22.41
N GLY A 126 11.68 9.61 -21.22
CA GLY A 126 10.24 9.51 -21.05
C GLY A 126 9.48 10.76 -21.54
N VAL A 127 10.00 11.95 -21.22
CA VAL A 127 9.42 13.24 -21.65
C VAL A 127 9.44 13.40 -23.17
N GLN A 128 10.44 12.84 -23.85
CA GLN A 128 10.55 12.92 -25.31
C GLN A 128 9.58 11.98 -26.05
N ILE A 129 9.13 10.91 -25.39
CA ILE A 129 8.27 9.89 -25.99
C ILE A 129 6.79 10.13 -25.64
N MET A 130 6.51 10.66 -24.45
CA MET A 130 5.15 10.78 -23.93
C MET A 130 4.50 12.12 -24.27
N SER A 131 3.29 12.08 -24.80
CA SER A 131 2.45 13.27 -24.98
C SER A 131 1.71 13.61 -23.69
N PRO A 132 1.60 14.89 -23.27
CA PRO A 132 0.85 15.30 -22.08
C PRO A 132 -0.57 14.75 -22.04
N THR A 133 -1.28 14.74 -23.16
CA THR A 133 -2.67 14.28 -23.28
C THR A 133 -2.82 12.80 -22.89
N PHE A 134 -1.90 11.95 -23.30
CA PHE A 134 -1.98 10.50 -23.05
C PHE A 134 -1.14 10.06 -21.85
N PHE A 135 -0.44 10.97 -21.20
CA PHE A 135 0.48 10.64 -20.12
C PHE A 135 -0.20 9.92 -18.94
N LEU A 136 -1.32 10.45 -18.44
CA LEU A 136 -2.01 9.84 -17.27
C LEU A 136 -2.50 8.42 -17.54
N PRO A 137 -3.22 8.13 -18.66
CA PRO A 137 -3.55 6.74 -19.00
C PRO A 137 -2.32 5.85 -19.18
N CYS A 138 -1.26 6.36 -19.84
CA CYS A 138 -0.02 5.60 -20.01
C CYS A 138 0.67 5.30 -18.68
N ALA A 139 0.75 6.27 -17.77
CA ALA A 139 1.32 6.10 -16.44
C ALA A 139 0.55 5.02 -15.64
N CYS A 140 -0.78 5.04 -15.72
CA CYS A 140 -1.63 4.02 -15.10
C CYS A 140 -1.37 2.62 -15.71
N ILE A 141 -1.28 2.50 -17.04
CA ILE A 141 -1.03 1.22 -17.73
C ILE A 141 0.37 0.70 -17.41
N ILE A 142 1.40 1.55 -17.47
CA ILE A 142 2.79 1.16 -17.18
C ILE A 142 2.89 0.65 -15.73
N SER A 143 2.33 1.40 -14.78
CA SER A 143 2.28 0.98 -13.38
C SER A 143 1.52 -0.33 -13.19
N SER A 144 0.43 -0.54 -13.94
CA SER A 144 -0.34 -1.78 -13.91
C SER A 144 0.48 -2.99 -14.38
N ILE A 145 1.15 -2.86 -15.52
CA ILE A 145 1.98 -3.96 -16.09
C ILE A 145 3.11 -4.33 -15.14
N ILE A 146 3.83 -3.32 -14.64
CA ILE A 146 4.95 -3.55 -13.73
C ILE A 146 4.46 -4.17 -12.43
N SER A 147 3.33 -3.70 -11.89
CA SER A 147 2.77 -4.23 -10.65
C SER A 147 2.26 -5.66 -10.77
N VAL A 148 1.65 -6.05 -11.90
CA VAL A 148 1.33 -7.47 -12.18
C VAL A 148 2.58 -8.35 -12.17
N MET A 149 3.67 -7.83 -12.74
CA MET A 149 4.95 -8.57 -12.79
C MET A 149 5.64 -8.66 -11.44
N THR A 150 5.63 -7.56 -10.66
CA THR A 150 6.30 -7.50 -9.35
C THR A 150 5.51 -8.17 -8.23
N GLY A 151 4.18 -8.20 -8.36
CA GLY A 151 3.27 -8.66 -7.32
C GLY A 151 3.20 -7.72 -6.10
N THR A 152 3.57 -6.45 -6.25
CA THR A 152 3.53 -5.49 -5.14
C THR A 152 3.38 -4.05 -5.64
N SER A 153 2.37 -3.37 -5.13
CA SER A 153 2.15 -1.94 -5.38
C SER A 153 3.28 -1.08 -4.82
N TRP A 154 3.83 -1.44 -3.67
CA TRP A 154 4.89 -0.68 -3.00
C TRP A 154 6.18 -0.64 -3.83
N THR A 155 6.64 -1.79 -4.30
CA THR A 155 7.84 -1.87 -5.15
C THR A 155 7.62 -1.13 -6.47
N THR A 156 6.46 -1.27 -7.08
CA THR A 156 6.11 -0.57 -8.32
C THR A 156 6.18 0.94 -8.16
N ILE A 157 5.58 1.49 -7.11
CA ILE A 157 5.58 2.93 -6.85
C ILE A 157 6.98 3.43 -6.49
N ALA A 158 7.72 2.66 -5.70
CA ALA A 158 9.09 3.01 -5.32
C ALA A 158 10.12 2.96 -6.48
N THR A 159 9.79 2.26 -7.55
CA THR A 159 10.65 2.14 -8.74
C THR A 159 10.18 3.10 -9.85
N ILE A 160 9.26 2.62 -10.68
CA ILE A 160 8.81 3.38 -11.85
C ILE A 160 7.94 4.60 -11.45
N GLY A 161 7.26 4.53 -10.30
CA GLY A 161 6.40 5.61 -9.83
C GLY A 161 7.14 6.93 -9.69
N ILE A 162 8.35 6.93 -9.13
CA ILE A 162 9.17 8.13 -8.97
C ILE A 162 9.56 8.73 -10.35
N ALA A 163 9.93 7.88 -11.30
CA ALA A 163 10.25 8.32 -12.65
C ALA A 163 9.03 8.93 -13.36
N LEU A 164 7.86 8.30 -13.22
CA LEU A 164 6.60 8.82 -13.78
C LEU A 164 6.18 10.14 -13.11
N MET A 165 6.43 10.33 -11.82
CA MET A 165 6.22 11.62 -11.16
C MET A 165 7.06 12.72 -11.80
N GLY A 166 8.35 12.45 -12.04
CA GLY A 166 9.24 13.39 -12.70
C GLY A 166 8.87 13.68 -14.15
N ILE A 167 8.40 12.67 -14.91
CA ILE A 167 7.91 12.87 -16.28
C ILE A 167 6.65 13.75 -16.25
N GLY A 168 5.71 13.49 -15.33
CA GLY A 168 4.50 14.28 -15.17
C GLY A 168 4.78 15.75 -14.86
N ASP A 169 5.73 16.00 -13.95
CA ASP A 169 6.19 17.34 -13.60
C ASP A 169 6.80 18.05 -14.81
N ALA A 170 7.70 17.38 -15.52
CA ALA A 170 8.32 17.92 -16.75
C ALA A 170 7.32 18.18 -17.90
N LEU A 171 6.21 17.47 -17.94
CA LEU A 171 5.10 17.69 -18.87
C LEU A 171 4.10 18.77 -18.36
N GLY A 172 4.33 19.36 -17.20
CA GLY A 172 3.45 20.37 -16.57
C GLY A 172 2.14 19.81 -16.05
N ILE A 173 2.07 18.52 -15.76
CA ILE A 173 0.87 17.86 -15.23
C ILE A 173 0.90 17.94 -13.71
N PRO A 174 -0.18 18.38 -13.06
CA PRO A 174 -0.21 18.47 -11.60
C PRO A 174 0.09 17.13 -10.93
N ALA A 175 0.99 17.18 -9.96
CA ALA A 175 1.47 16.02 -9.24
C ALA A 175 0.35 15.12 -8.64
N PRO A 176 -0.80 15.64 -8.14
CA PRO A 176 -1.89 14.81 -7.64
C PRO A 176 -2.52 13.89 -8.70
N TYR A 177 -2.65 14.37 -9.95
CA TYR A 177 -3.18 13.54 -11.05
C TYR A 177 -2.22 12.42 -11.41
N THR A 178 -0.92 12.75 -11.49
CA THR A 178 0.14 11.79 -11.77
C THR A 178 0.20 10.72 -10.68
N ALA A 179 0.21 11.12 -9.41
CA ALA A 179 0.21 10.20 -8.29
C ALA A 179 -1.02 9.28 -8.29
N GLY A 180 -2.23 9.85 -8.52
CA GLY A 180 -3.46 9.08 -8.62
C GLY A 180 -3.41 8.01 -9.72
N ALA A 181 -2.88 8.36 -10.90
CA ALA A 181 -2.74 7.43 -12.02
C ALA A 181 -1.74 6.29 -11.71
N ILE A 182 -0.60 6.61 -11.11
CA ILE A 182 0.42 5.64 -10.70
C ILE A 182 -0.14 4.69 -9.65
N ILE A 183 -0.77 5.22 -8.60
CA ILE A 183 -1.36 4.44 -7.51
C ILE A 183 -2.47 3.53 -8.04
N SER A 184 -3.38 4.06 -8.86
CA SER A 184 -4.46 3.28 -9.48
C SER A 184 -3.92 2.09 -10.28
N GLY A 185 -2.90 2.32 -11.09
CA GLY A 185 -2.25 1.26 -11.87
C GLY A 185 -1.53 0.25 -10.99
N ALA A 186 -0.77 0.71 -10.00
CA ALA A 186 -0.02 -0.15 -9.10
C ALA A 186 -0.94 -1.08 -8.28
N TYR A 187 -2.04 -0.57 -7.74
CA TYR A 187 -3.00 -1.37 -6.99
C TYR A 187 -3.83 -2.31 -7.87
N PHE A 188 -4.12 -1.90 -9.11
CA PHE A 188 -4.72 -2.81 -10.09
C PHE A 188 -3.83 -4.02 -10.36
N GLY A 189 -2.54 -3.78 -10.62
CA GLY A 189 -1.60 -4.85 -10.94
C GLY A 189 -1.31 -5.77 -9.76
N ASP A 190 -1.12 -5.21 -8.58
CA ASP A 190 -0.93 -5.93 -7.31
C ASP A 190 -2.07 -6.92 -7.09
N LYS A 191 -3.30 -6.44 -7.16
CA LYS A 191 -4.51 -7.23 -6.96
C LYS A 191 -4.68 -8.41 -7.94
N LEU A 192 -4.21 -8.31 -9.17
CA LEU A 192 -4.32 -9.37 -10.18
C LEU A 192 -3.10 -10.29 -10.25
N SER A 193 -2.03 -9.97 -9.53
CA SER A 193 -0.82 -10.77 -9.55
C SER A 193 -0.96 -12.03 -8.69
N PRO A 194 -0.67 -13.22 -9.24
CA PRO A 194 -0.60 -14.44 -8.43
C PRO A 194 0.60 -14.47 -7.48
N MET A 195 1.48 -13.46 -7.58
CA MET A 195 2.66 -13.29 -6.72
C MET A 195 2.41 -12.27 -5.60
N SER A 196 1.22 -11.64 -5.58
CA SER A 196 0.86 -10.66 -4.56
C SER A 196 0.56 -11.34 -3.23
N ASP A 197 1.22 -10.83 -2.18
CA ASP A 197 1.00 -11.30 -0.82
C ASP A 197 -0.44 -11.05 -0.37
N THR A 198 -1.08 -9.95 -0.78
CA THR A 198 -2.47 -9.62 -0.42
C THR A 198 -3.47 -10.55 -1.09
N THR A 199 -3.28 -10.83 -2.38
CA THR A 199 -4.12 -11.74 -3.16
C THR A 199 -4.05 -13.17 -2.64
N VAL A 200 -2.83 -13.64 -2.32
CA VAL A 200 -2.62 -14.96 -1.69
C VAL A 200 -3.25 -15.00 -0.30
N LEU A 201 -3.10 -13.95 0.50
CA LEU A 201 -3.63 -13.87 1.85
C LEU A 201 -5.16 -13.90 1.85
N ALA A 202 -5.80 -13.02 1.07
CA ALA A 202 -7.26 -12.92 0.99
C ALA A 202 -7.90 -14.23 0.51
N SER A 203 -7.33 -14.87 -0.52
CA SER A 203 -7.81 -16.16 -1.01
C SER A 203 -7.64 -17.27 0.02
N SER A 204 -6.50 -17.35 0.70
CA SER A 204 -6.20 -18.38 1.70
C SER A 204 -7.14 -18.31 2.90
N ILE A 205 -7.37 -17.11 3.47
CA ILE A 205 -8.23 -16.95 4.65
C ILE A 205 -9.69 -17.23 4.30
N ALA A 206 -10.15 -16.77 3.14
CA ALA A 206 -11.49 -17.07 2.66
C ALA A 206 -11.69 -18.58 2.33
N GLY A 207 -10.59 -19.29 2.08
CA GLY A 207 -10.62 -20.70 1.66
C GLY A 207 -10.87 -20.88 0.16
N ALA A 208 -10.51 -19.87 -0.66
CA ALA A 208 -10.63 -19.89 -2.11
C ALA A 208 -9.34 -20.38 -2.78
N ASP A 209 -9.47 -21.07 -3.91
CA ASP A 209 -8.32 -21.33 -4.78
C ASP A 209 -7.83 -20.02 -5.41
N LEU A 210 -6.51 -19.82 -5.39
CA LEU A 210 -5.88 -18.56 -5.83
C LEU A 210 -6.25 -18.16 -7.27
N PHE A 211 -6.18 -19.10 -8.21
CA PHE A 211 -6.47 -18.78 -9.61
C PHE A 211 -7.96 -18.59 -9.88
N SER A 212 -8.82 -19.31 -9.16
CA SER A 212 -10.27 -19.08 -9.16
C SER A 212 -10.63 -17.73 -8.61
N HIS A 213 -9.99 -17.33 -7.50
CA HIS A 213 -10.10 -16.01 -6.91
C HIS A 213 -9.70 -14.90 -7.90
N ILE A 214 -8.49 -14.96 -8.50
CA ILE A 214 -8.01 -13.98 -9.48
C ILE A 214 -8.98 -13.88 -10.66
N ARG A 215 -9.43 -15.04 -11.21
CA ARG A 215 -10.38 -15.05 -12.31
C ARG A 215 -11.71 -14.40 -11.92
N TYR A 216 -12.16 -14.62 -10.70
CA TYR A 216 -13.41 -14.03 -10.21
C TYR A 216 -13.28 -12.53 -9.93
N MET A 217 -12.12 -12.06 -9.51
CA MET A 217 -11.85 -10.62 -9.34
C MET A 217 -11.95 -9.83 -10.65
N LEU A 218 -11.72 -10.44 -11.81
CA LEU A 218 -11.81 -9.73 -13.10
C LEU A 218 -13.16 -9.06 -13.32
N TYR A 219 -14.25 -9.61 -12.77
CA TYR A 219 -15.60 -9.03 -12.91
C TYR A 219 -15.75 -7.63 -12.31
N THR A 220 -14.99 -7.30 -11.28
CA THR A 220 -14.99 -5.96 -10.65
C THR A 220 -13.78 -5.14 -11.09
N THR A 221 -12.64 -5.77 -11.25
CA THR A 221 -11.35 -5.12 -11.46
C THR A 221 -11.24 -4.55 -12.88
N ILE A 222 -11.66 -5.31 -13.92
CA ILE A 222 -11.59 -4.83 -15.32
C ILE A 222 -12.51 -3.61 -15.55
N PRO A 223 -13.80 -3.63 -15.18
CA PRO A 223 -14.62 -2.43 -15.33
C PRO A 223 -14.09 -1.22 -14.56
N SER A 224 -13.52 -1.44 -13.35
CA SER A 224 -12.97 -0.37 -12.53
C SER A 224 -11.77 0.30 -13.19
N ILE A 225 -10.83 -0.48 -13.73
CA ILE A 225 -9.64 0.11 -14.38
C ILE A 225 -9.99 0.76 -15.70
N LEU A 226 -10.90 0.19 -16.50
CA LEU A 226 -11.35 0.80 -17.75
C LEU A 226 -12.01 2.15 -17.50
N LEU A 227 -12.87 2.25 -16.49
CA LEU A 227 -13.47 3.52 -16.10
C LEU A 227 -12.42 4.52 -15.62
N SER A 228 -11.44 4.07 -14.84
CA SER A 228 -10.31 4.90 -14.38
C SER A 228 -9.48 5.43 -15.57
N LEU A 229 -9.16 4.58 -16.54
CA LEU A 229 -8.43 5.00 -17.75
C LEU A 229 -9.20 6.03 -18.57
N VAL A 230 -10.53 5.87 -18.68
CA VAL A 230 -11.38 6.86 -19.34
C VAL A 230 -11.35 8.20 -18.61
N LEU A 231 -11.43 8.20 -17.27
CA LEU A 231 -11.33 9.42 -16.47
C LEU A 231 -9.95 10.09 -16.62
N TYR A 232 -8.86 9.33 -16.61
CA TYR A 232 -7.51 9.88 -16.86
C TYR A 232 -7.37 10.44 -18.27
N LEU A 233 -7.97 9.79 -19.27
CA LEU A 233 -7.99 10.30 -20.63
C LEU A 233 -8.77 11.61 -20.73
N ILE A 234 -9.95 11.70 -20.10
CA ILE A 234 -10.74 12.94 -20.05
C ILE A 234 -9.94 14.07 -19.40
N ILE A 235 -9.26 13.80 -18.27
CA ILE A 235 -8.40 14.80 -17.64
C ILE A 235 -7.29 15.22 -18.59
N GLY A 236 -6.61 14.30 -19.27
CA GLY A 236 -5.55 14.59 -20.21
C GLY A 236 -6.01 15.38 -21.45
N LEU A 237 -7.27 15.18 -21.88
CA LEU A 237 -7.87 15.93 -22.98
C LEU A 237 -8.35 17.34 -22.57
N CYS A 238 -8.84 17.46 -21.33
CA CYS A 238 -9.38 18.73 -20.81
C CYS A 238 -8.31 19.61 -20.17
N TYR A 239 -7.17 19.02 -19.81
CA TYR A 239 -6.10 19.75 -19.16
C TYR A 239 -5.24 20.46 -20.21
N ASP A 240 -5.33 21.79 -20.23
CA ASP A 240 -4.45 22.65 -21.04
C ASP A 240 -3.07 22.69 -20.33
N SER A 241 -2.20 21.76 -20.70
CA SER A 241 -0.82 21.76 -20.19
C SER A 241 -0.17 23.09 -20.62
N LYS A 242 0.24 23.89 -19.62
CA LYS A 242 1.07 25.07 -19.92
C LYS A 242 2.33 24.54 -20.65
N PRO A 243 2.73 25.17 -21.76
CA PRO A 243 3.95 24.75 -22.44
C PRO A 243 5.13 24.92 -21.46
N VAL A 244 5.55 23.81 -20.88
CA VAL A 244 6.81 23.76 -20.14
C VAL A 244 7.92 23.71 -21.19
N ASP A 245 8.96 24.50 -21.03
CA ASP A 245 10.11 24.43 -21.91
C ASP A 245 10.90 23.15 -21.62
N ILE A 246 10.48 22.08 -22.31
CA ILE A 246 11.08 20.75 -22.21
C ILE A 246 12.60 20.83 -22.45
N SER A 247 13.05 21.74 -23.32
CA SER A 247 14.48 21.87 -23.62
C SER A 247 15.26 22.36 -22.40
N GLN A 248 14.74 23.31 -21.64
CA GLN A 248 15.36 23.76 -20.39
C GLN A 248 15.38 22.67 -19.34
N TYR A 249 14.29 21.89 -19.23
CA TYR A 249 14.21 20.76 -18.30
C TYR A 249 15.25 19.67 -18.63
N LEU A 250 15.36 19.29 -19.90
CA LEU A 250 16.35 18.32 -20.36
C LEU A 250 17.81 18.83 -20.17
N THR A 251 18.03 20.13 -20.37
CA THR A 251 19.34 20.75 -20.15
C THR A 251 19.72 20.73 -18.67
N GLY A 252 18.78 21.05 -17.77
CA GLY A 252 19.01 20.98 -16.34
C GLY A 252 19.35 19.57 -15.87
N LEU A 253 18.62 18.55 -16.31
CA LEU A 253 18.92 17.15 -15.97
C LEU A 253 20.31 16.74 -16.48
N SER A 254 20.69 17.11 -17.70
CA SER A 254 22.01 16.78 -18.27
C SER A 254 23.15 17.60 -17.67
N HIS A 255 22.86 18.74 -17.02
CA HIS A 255 23.84 19.48 -16.23
C HIS A 255 24.15 18.79 -14.89
N GLY A 256 23.11 18.26 -14.22
CA GLY A 256 23.25 17.59 -12.92
C GLY A 256 23.73 16.15 -13.02
N PHE A 257 23.40 15.45 -14.10
CA PHE A 257 23.65 14.01 -14.25
C PHE A 257 24.23 13.65 -15.60
N ASN A 258 25.08 12.62 -15.61
CA ASN A 258 25.51 11.97 -16.84
C ASN A 258 24.39 11.05 -17.35
N ILE A 259 23.60 11.53 -18.31
CA ILE A 259 22.48 10.79 -18.91
C ILE A 259 23.02 9.71 -19.83
N SER A 260 22.82 8.46 -19.47
CA SER A 260 23.33 7.30 -20.22
C SER A 260 22.35 6.13 -20.21
N LEU A 261 22.13 5.51 -21.36
CA LEU A 261 21.32 4.29 -21.44
C LEU A 261 21.91 3.10 -20.64
N LEU A 262 23.18 3.15 -20.28
CA LEU A 262 23.81 2.12 -19.42
C LEU A 262 23.20 2.09 -18.03
N THR A 263 22.63 3.22 -17.54
CA THR A 263 21.92 3.24 -16.27
C THR A 263 20.70 2.31 -16.27
N MET A 264 20.12 2.02 -17.45
CA MET A 264 18.98 1.11 -17.61
C MET A 264 19.32 -0.35 -17.29
N LEU A 265 20.60 -0.70 -17.16
CA LEU A 265 20.98 -2.03 -16.67
C LEU A 265 20.48 -2.28 -15.24
N VAL A 266 20.35 -1.24 -14.41
CA VAL A 266 19.83 -1.36 -13.04
C VAL A 266 18.35 -1.76 -13.01
N PRO A 267 17.41 -1.05 -13.67
CA PRO A 267 16.02 -1.50 -13.76
C PRO A 267 15.86 -2.86 -14.45
N VAL A 268 16.67 -3.15 -15.49
CA VAL A 268 16.64 -4.47 -16.14
C VAL A 268 17.09 -5.57 -15.18
N PHE A 269 18.15 -5.36 -14.41
CA PHE A 269 18.59 -6.30 -13.38
C PHE A 269 17.52 -6.47 -12.28
N THR A 270 16.90 -5.38 -11.84
CA THR A 270 15.80 -5.42 -10.86
C THR A 270 14.60 -6.22 -11.41
N GLY A 271 14.22 -5.97 -12.67
CA GLY A 271 13.18 -6.73 -13.36
C GLY A 271 13.53 -8.23 -13.50
N TRP A 272 14.80 -8.56 -13.74
CA TRP A 272 15.26 -9.94 -13.77
C TRP A 272 15.16 -10.63 -12.40
N LEU A 273 15.53 -9.93 -11.30
CA LEU A 273 15.34 -10.45 -9.93
C LEU A 273 13.86 -10.75 -9.63
N ILE A 274 12.97 -9.85 -10.02
CA ILE A 274 11.52 -10.01 -9.88
C ILE A 274 11.04 -11.23 -10.69
N TYR A 275 11.45 -11.33 -11.96
CA TYR A 275 11.12 -12.48 -12.80
C TYR A 275 11.60 -13.81 -12.20
N ARG A 276 12.73 -13.81 -11.49
CA ARG A 276 13.27 -14.97 -10.74
C ARG A 276 12.51 -15.22 -9.43
N LYS A 277 11.46 -14.45 -9.11
CA LYS A 277 10.67 -14.56 -7.88
C LYS A 277 11.50 -14.41 -6.60
N THR A 278 12.49 -13.52 -6.63
CA THR A 278 13.30 -13.20 -5.46
C THR A 278 12.44 -12.45 -4.43
N PRO A 279 12.55 -12.73 -3.11
CA PRO A 279 11.81 -12.00 -2.08
C PRO A 279 12.01 -10.49 -2.18
N SER A 280 10.95 -9.70 -1.92
CA SER A 280 10.93 -8.24 -2.09
C SER A 280 12.07 -7.54 -1.35
N LEU A 281 12.37 -7.95 -0.11
CA LEU A 281 13.46 -7.39 0.69
C LEU A 281 14.83 -7.56 0.00
N ILE A 282 15.11 -8.76 -0.52
CA ILE A 282 16.37 -9.06 -1.22
C ILE A 282 16.42 -8.29 -2.56
N THR A 283 15.30 -8.23 -3.27
CA THR A 283 15.20 -7.51 -4.55
C THR A 283 15.50 -6.02 -4.35
N LEU A 284 14.92 -5.37 -3.36
CA LEU A 284 15.15 -3.96 -3.05
C LEU A 284 16.62 -3.71 -2.66
N LEU A 285 17.20 -4.57 -1.81
CA LEU A 285 18.59 -4.43 -1.40
C LEU A 285 19.55 -4.58 -2.57
N LEU A 286 19.40 -5.64 -3.37
CA LEU A 286 20.27 -5.88 -4.52
C LEU A 286 20.09 -4.81 -5.60
N SER A 287 18.87 -4.31 -5.80
CA SER A 287 18.59 -3.18 -6.69
C SER A 287 19.31 -1.92 -6.23
N ALA A 288 19.24 -1.57 -4.95
CA ALA A 288 19.95 -0.43 -4.38
C ALA A 288 21.47 -0.57 -4.51
N LEU A 289 22.04 -1.76 -4.22
CA LEU A 289 23.47 -2.02 -4.35
C LEU A 289 23.93 -1.95 -5.83
N SER A 290 23.13 -2.45 -6.77
CA SER A 290 23.43 -2.33 -8.20
C SER A 290 23.41 -0.88 -8.66
N ALA A 291 22.52 -0.05 -8.13
CA ALA A 291 22.49 1.38 -8.36
C ALA A 291 23.72 2.09 -7.77
N CYS A 292 24.18 1.69 -6.58
CA CYS A 292 25.44 2.20 -6.02
C CYS A 292 26.64 1.90 -6.93
N ILE A 293 26.73 0.69 -7.47
CA ILE A 293 27.80 0.33 -8.43
C ILE A 293 27.68 1.18 -9.71
N CYS A 294 26.46 1.35 -10.21
CA CYS A 294 26.19 2.21 -11.36
C CYS A 294 26.63 3.66 -11.09
N ALA A 295 26.31 4.21 -9.90
CA ALA A 295 26.71 5.56 -9.49
C ALA A 295 28.24 5.73 -9.44
N LEU A 296 28.97 4.75 -8.91
CA LEU A 296 30.44 4.75 -8.89
C LEU A 296 31.04 4.86 -10.27
N ILE A 297 30.43 4.21 -11.28
CA ILE A 297 30.98 4.14 -12.64
C ILE A 297 30.53 5.34 -13.47
N LEU A 298 29.26 5.73 -13.39
CA LEU A 298 28.65 6.71 -14.29
C LEU A 298 28.47 8.11 -13.67
N GLN A 299 28.46 8.23 -12.34
CA GLN A 299 28.19 9.50 -11.63
C GLN A 299 29.25 9.84 -10.56
N PRO A 300 30.58 9.62 -10.79
CA PRO A 300 31.59 9.87 -9.76
C PRO A 300 31.61 11.33 -9.30
N GLU A 301 31.40 12.29 -10.21
CA GLU A 301 31.37 13.71 -9.90
C GLU A 301 30.19 14.09 -8.98
N VAL A 302 29.04 13.48 -9.19
CA VAL A 302 27.85 13.69 -8.34
C VAL A 302 28.13 13.19 -6.93
N LEU A 303 28.74 12.00 -6.79
CA LEU A 303 29.10 11.43 -5.49
C LEU A 303 30.10 12.29 -4.73
N VAL A 304 31.11 12.85 -5.42
CA VAL A 304 32.11 13.74 -4.82
C VAL A 304 31.44 15.03 -4.30
N LYS A 305 30.55 15.63 -5.08
CA LYS A 305 29.78 16.81 -4.66
C LYS A 305 28.91 16.51 -3.43
N ILE A 306 28.26 15.33 -3.37
CA ILE A 306 27.47 14.89 -2.22
C ILE A 306 28.35 14.70 -0.97
N ALA A 307 29.59 14.22 -1.15
CA ALA A 307 30.55 14.08 -0.06
C ALA A 307 31.10 15.43 0.42
N GLY A 308 30.88 16.53 -0.33
CA GLY A 308 31.46 17.85 -0.02
C GLY A 308 32.97 17.93 -0.25
N GLU A 309 33.50 17.12 -1.14
CA GLU A 309 34.91 17.04 -1.49
C GLU A 309 35.14 17.58 -2.91
N ASP A 310 36.39 18.02 -3.23
CA ASP A 310 36.73 18.59 -4.54
C ASP A 310 37.40 17.59 -5.49
N SER A 311 37.73 16.39 -5.02
CA SER A 311 38.50 15.42 -5.80
C SER A 311 37.94 14.00 -5.74
N ILE A 312 38.03 13.28 -6.87
CA ILE A 312 37.63 11.88 -6.96
C ILE A 312 38.66 11.01 -6.23
N THR A 313 38.32 10.56 -5.05
CA THR A 313 39.10 9.63 -4.24
C THR A 313 38.25 8.46 -3.79
N ALA A 314 38.88 7.35 -3.43
CA ALA A 314 38.10 6.22 -2.86
C ALA A 314 37.34 6.61 -1.61
N LYS A 315 37.84 7.57 -0.81
CA LYS A 315 37.17 8.13 0.37
C LYS A 315 35.93 8.92 -0.03
N SER A 316 36.05 9.91 -0.93
CA SER A 316 34.93 10.75 -1.34
C SER A 316 33.82 9.96 -2.03
N LEU A 317 34.16 8.96 -2.84
CA LEU A 317 33.19 8.08 -3.48
C LEU A 317 32.44 7.22 -2.44
N PHE A 318 33.15 6.66 -1.46
CA PHE A 318 32.52 5.89 -0.39
C PHE A 318 31.60 6.76 0.48
N GLU A 319 32.07 7.94 0.88
CA GLU A 319 31.27 8.91 1.65
C GLU A 319 30.00 9.33 0.89
N GLY A 320 30.13 9.67 -0.42
CA GLY A 320 28.99 10.04 -1.27
C GLY A 320 27.94 8.94 -1.37
N ILE A 321 28.36 7.67 -1.52
CA ILE A 321 27.44 6.54 -1.52
C ILE A 321 26.75 6.38 -0.15
N MET A 322 27.53 6.40 0.93
CA MET A 322 26.96 6.22 2.27
C MET A 322 25.96 7.32 2.59
N ILE A 323 26.28 8.59 2.32
CA ILE A 323 25.39 9.74 2.49
C ILE A 323 24.10 9.52 1.69
N THR A 324 24.20 9.13 0.41
CA THR A 324 23.06 8.84 -0.44
C THR A 324 22.14 7.76 0.15
N CYS A 325 22.70 6.69 0.69
CA CYS A 325 21.92 5.59 1.23
C CYS A 325 21.08 5.96 2.45
N TYR A 326 21.62 6.79 3.36
CA TYR A 326 20.96 6.97 4.65
C TYR A 326 20.31 8.33 4.90
N THR A 327 20.71 9.40 4.20
CA THR A 327 20.24 10.77 4.50
C THR A 327 19.88 11.58 3.27
N HIS A 328 19.53 12.85 3.50
CA HIS A 328 19.16 13.80 2.46
C HIS A 328 20.34 14.13 1.55
N THR A 329 20.07 14.09 0.24
CA THR A 329 21.02 14.58 -0.78
C THR A 329 20.29 15.49 -1.77
N GLN A 330 21.02 16.44 -2.32
CA GLN A 330 20.55 17.36 -3.35
C GLN A 330 21.63 17.52 -4.41
N VAL A 331 21.22 17.52 -5.68
CA VAL A 331 22.10 17.75 -6.84
C VAL A 331 21.70 19.08 -7.47
N ASP A 332 22.70 19.91 -7.75
CA ASP A 332 22.45 21.18 -8.44
C ASP A 332 22.35 20.93 -9.96
N CYS A 333 21.13 21.08 -10.47
CA CYS A 333 20.79 21.00 -11.89
C CYS A 333 20.62 22.39 -12.54
N GLY A 334 20.94 23.46 -11.82
CA GLY A 334 20.81 24.84 -12.31
C GLY A 334 19.39 25.42 -12.28
N MET A 335 18.39 24.66 -11.82
CA MET A 335 17.00 25.11 -11.68
C MET A 335 16.40 24.55 -10.39
N GLU A 336 15.76 25.40 -9.59
CA GLU A 336 15.27 25.06 -8.25
C GLU A 336 14.21 23.93 -8.27
N ASN A 337 13.26 23.98 -9.19
CA ASN A 337 12.24 22.95 -9.38
C ASN A 337 12.84 21.57 -9.75
N ILE A 338 13.92 21.52 -10.55
CA ILE A 338 14.62 20.26 -10.84
C ILE A 338 15.43 19.81 -9.63
N ASN A 339 16.08 20.74 -8.93
CA ASN A 339 16.85 20.45 -7.72
C ASN A 339 15.95 19.82 -6.63
N GLU A 340 14.72 20.33 -6.47
CA GLU A 340 13.74 19.74 -5.55
C GLU A 340 13.28 18.34 -6.00
N LEU A 341 13.04 18.16 -7.31
CA LEU A 341 12.63 16.86 -7.87
C LEU A 341 13.67 15.77 -7.67
N VAL A 342 14.95 16.10 -7.86
CA VAL A 342 16.05 15.13 -7.74
C VAL A 342 16.59 15.00 -6.32
N ALA A 343 16.07 15.79 -5.37
CA ALA A 343 16.42 15.67 -3.97
C ALA A 343 15.97 14.32 -3.40
N THR A 344 16.82 13.71 -2.59
CA THR A 344 16.49 12.43 -1.94
C THR A 344 16.57 12.53 -0.43
N ARG A 345 16.00 11.55 0.27
CA ARG A 345 16.00 11.53 1.75
C ARG A 345 16.63 10.25 2.31
N GLY A 346 17.02 9.30 1.46
CA GLY A 346 17.60 8.03 1.89
C GLY A 346 16.70 7.24 2.86
N MET A 347 17.31 6.36 3.64
CA MET A 347 16.61 5.58 4.68
C MET A 347 15.97 6.48 5.74
N ALA A 348 16.62 7.59 6.09
CA ALA A 348 16.11 8.51 7.10
C ALA A 348 14.77 9.15 6.71
N GLY A 349 14.52 9.32 5.41
CA GLY A 349 13.23 9.81 4.91
C GLY A 349 12.04 8.93 5.27
N MET A 350 12.26 7.66 5.58
CA MET A 350 11.20 6.72 5.97
C MET A 350 10.92 6.68 7.48
N LEU A 351 11.73 7.32 8.31
CA LEU A 351 11.58 7.25 9.77
C LEU A 351 10.25 7.84 10.26
N ASN A 352 9.81 8.96 9.69
CA ASN A 352 8.51 9.55 10.03
C ASN A 352 7.35 8.61 9.65
N THR A 353 7.45 7.93 8.52
CA THR A 353 6.48 6.92 8.07
C THR A 353 6.43 5.75 9.05
N ILE A 354 7.59 5.22 9.44
CA ILE A 354 7.70 4.12 10.41
C ILE A 354 7.11 4.53 11.76
N TRP A 355 7.43 5.72 12.26
CA TRP A 355 6.88 6.23 13.51
C TRP A 355 5.35 6.32 13.46
N LEU A 356 4.77 6.85 12.38
CA LEU A 356 3.32 6.93 12.24
C LEU A 356 2.67 5.54 12.19
N ILE A 357 3.25 4.60 11.43
CA ILE A 357 2.78 3.22 11.34
C ILE A 357 2.76 2.56 12.71
N LEU A 358 3.82 2.71 13.50
CA LEU A 358 3.87 2.17 14.87
C LEU A 358 2.76 2.74 15.75
N CYS A 359 2.49 4.06 15.68
CA CYS A 359 1.39 4.68 16.42
C CYS A 359 0.01 4.16 15.97
N ALA A 360 -0.19 3.99 14.65
CA ALA A 360 -1.43 3.45 14.09
C ALA A 360 -1.64 1.99 14.51
N MET A 361 -0.58 1.18 14.51
CA MET A 361 -0.63 -0.22 14.98
C MET A 361 -0.95 -0.31 16.47
N CYS A 362 -0.43 0.60 17.30
CA CYS A 362 -0.81 0.69 18.72
C CYS A 362 -2.31 0.94 18.87
N PHE A 363 -2.86 1.88 18.10
CA PHE A 363 -4.29 2.18 18.12
C PHE A 363 -5.13 0.96 17.69
N GLY A 364 -4.82 0.39 16.53
CA GLY A 364 -5.51 -0.79 16.00
C GLY A 364 -5.46 -1.99 16.96
N SER A 365 -4.27 -2.27 17.53
CA SER A 365 -4.08 -3.33 18.52
C SER A 365 -4.96 -3.16 19.75
N CYS A 366 -5.08 -1.93 20.25
CA CYS A 366 -5.93 -1.64 21.42
C CYS A 366 -7.43 -1.78 21.08
N MET A 367 -7.85 -1.39 19.87
CA MET A 367 -9.23 -1.59 19.39
C MET A 367 -9.59 -3.07 19.26
N VAL A 368 -8.62 -3.91 18.81
CA VAL A 368 -8.80 -5.38 18.76
C VAL A 368 -8.82 -5.97 20.16
N ALA A 369 -7.81 -5.67 20.97
CA ALA A 369 -7.65 -6.20 22.32
C ALA A 369 -8.85 -5.91 23.21
N SER A 370 -9.44 -4.71 23.08
CA SER A 370 -10.66 -4.32 23.82
C SER A 370 -11.94 -4.97 23.32
N GLY A 371 -11.93 -5.67 22.19
CA GLY A 371 -13.14 -6.19 21.53
C GLY A 371 -14.04 -5.11 20.91
N MET A 372 -13.64 -3.83 20.98
CA MET A 372 -14.43 -2.72 20.45
C MET A 372 -14.57 -2.81 18.92
N LEU A 373 -13.50 -3.24 18.23
CA LEU A 373 -13.56 -3.46 16.79
C LEU A 373 -14.55 -4.56 16.43
N HIS A 374 -14.55 -5.67 17.19
CA HIS A 374 -15.50 -6.77 17.00
C HIS A 374 -16.97 -6.30 17.22
N ALA A 375 -17.22 -5.48 18.24
CA ALA A 375 -18.55 -4.94 18.49
C ALA A 375 -19.06 -4.06 17.34
N ILE A 376 -18.19 -3.24 16.73
CA ILE A 376 -18.54 -2.41 15.57
C ILE A 376 -18.84 -3.29 14.34
N THR A 377 -18.00 -4.25 14.03
CA THR A 377 -18.18 -5.14 12.87
C THR A 377 -19.37 -6.07 13.03
N HIS A 378 -19.64 -6.54 14.24
CA HIS A 378 -20.84 -7.35 14.56
C HIS A 378 -22.15 -6.57 14.35
N MET A 379 -22.14 -5.26 14.54
CA MET A 379 -23.29 -4.41 14.19
C MET A 379 -23.58 -4.42 12.68
N LEU A 380 -22.53 -4.46 11.85
CA LEU A 380 -22.65 -4.58 10.40
C LEU A 380 -23.21 -5.96 10.00
N LEU A 381 -22.78 -7.03 10.67
CA LEU A 381 -23.29 -8.39 10.44
C LEU A 381 -24.79 -8.49 10.68
N LYS A 382 -25.33 -7.85 11.73
CA LYS A 382 -26.77 -7.85 12.04
C LYS A 382 -27.65 -7.21 10.95
N SER A 383 -27.08 -6.38 10.08
CA SER A 383 -27.81 -5.72 8.99
C SER A 383 -27.91 -6.54 7.70
N ILE A 384 -27.42 -7.80 7.70
CA ILE A 384 -27.33 -8.62 6.49
C ILE A 384 -28.64 -9.39 6.29
N HIS A 385 -29.43 -8.96 5.30
CA HIS A 385 -30.68 -9.61 4.91
C HIS A 385 -30.69 -10.16 3.48
N SER A 386 -29.72 -9.77 2.64
CA SER A 386 -29.63 -10.15 1.23
C SER A 386 -28.19 -10.32 0.78
N THR A 387 -27.96 -10.87 -0.42
CA THR A 387 -26.62 -10.95 -1.03
C THR A 387 -25.98 -9.56 -1.20
N VAL A 388 -26.79 -8.58 -1.61
CA VAL A 388 -26.32 -7.20 -1.77
C VAL A 388 -25.87 -6.62 -0.43
N SER A 389 -26.70 -6.78 0.62
CA SER A 389 -26.32 -6.29 1.96
C SER A 389 -25.12 -7.02 2.53
N LEU A 390 -24.92 -8.30 2.21
CA LEU A 390 -23.74 -9.08 2.60
C LEU A 390 -22.46 -8.51 1.96
N VAL A 391 -22.45 -8.33 0.63
CA VAL A 391 -21.30 -7.77 -0.08
C VAL A 391 -21.03 -6.33 0.38
N CYS A 392 -22.06 -5.48 0.44
CA CYS A 392 -21.89 -4.10 0.88
C CYS A 392 -21.41 -4.00 2.33
N SER A 393 -21.86 -4.88 3.23
CA SER A 393 -21.39 -4.96 4.62
C SER A 393 -19.92 -5.37 4.66
N THR A 394 -19.50 -6.38 3.89
CA THR A 394 -18.10 -6.80 3.78
C THR A 394 -17.21 -5.67 3.26
N VAL A 395 -17.65 -4.97 2.21
CA VAL A 395 -16.93 -3.84 1.62
C VAL A 395 -16.80 -2.69 2.61
N THR A 396 -17.88 -2.31 3.27
CA THR A 396 -17.89 -1.24 4.28
C THR A 396 -17.01 -1.60 5.47
N SER A 397 -17.06 -2.86 5.91
CA SER A 397 -16.19 -3.37 6.98
C SER A 397 -14.70 -3.30 6.59
N GLY A 398 -14.34 -3.67 5.36
CA GLY A 398 -12.96 -3.57 4.89
C GLY A 398 -12.42 -2.14 4.91
N VAL A 399 -13.22 -1.16 4.48
CA VAL A 399 -12.87 0.27 4.58
C VAL A 399 -12.72 0.70 6.05
N LEU A 400 -13.66 0.31 6.91
CA LEU A 400 -13.62 0.63 8.33
C LEU A 400 -12.39 0.02 9.02
N LEU A 401 -12.06 -1.22 8.68
CA LEU A 401 -10.87 -1.90 9.21
C LEU A 401 -9.59 -1.16 8.84
N ASN A 402 -9.47 -0.65 7.62
CA ASN A 402 -8.33 0.19 7.24
C ASN A 402 -8.22 1.45 8.10
N LEU A 403 -9.35 2.10 8.41
CA LEU A 403 -9.36 3.28 9.29
C LEU A 403 -8.89 2.96 10.72
N VAL A 404 -9.18 1.74 11.21
CA VAL A 404 -8.88 1.34 12.59
C VAL A 404 -7.54 0.67 12.73
N MET A 405 -7.22 -0.29 11.84
CA MET A 405 -6.04 -1.15 11.98
C MET A 405 -4.74 -0.46 11.56
N GLY A 406 -4.82 0.54 10.66
CA GLY A 406 -3.64 1.21 10.13
C GLY A 406 -2.75 0.33 9.25
N ASP A 407 -3.11 -0.94 9.05
CA ASP A 407 -2.37 -1.93 8.29
C ASP A 407 -3.29 -2.71 7.34
N GLN A 408 -2.83 -2.87 6.09
CA GLN A 408 -3.58 -3.53 5.03
C GLN A 408 -3.74 -5.04 5.27
N PHE A 409 -2.68 -5.71 5.69
CA PHE A 409 -2.69 -7.17 5.88
C PHE A 409 -3.64 -7.57 7.02
N LEU A 410 -3.55 -6.85 8.15
CA LEU A 410 -4.46 -7.07 9.28
C LEU A 410 -5.92 -6.80 8.90
N SER A 411 -6.17 -5.76 8.10
CA SER A 411 -7.51 -5.44 7.60
C SER A 411 -8.07 -6.56 6.71
N ILE A 412 -7.25 -7.15 5.84
CA ILE A 412 -7.63 -8.29 4.99
C ILE A 412 -7.96 -9.51 5.86
N ILE A 413 -7.07 -9.85 6.81
CA ILE A 413 -7.24 -10.99 7.71
C ILE A 413 -8.54 -10.89 8.50
N MET A 414 -8.73 -9.74 9.15
CA MET A 414 -9.91 -9.52 9.99
C MET A 414 -11.19 -9.50 9.17
N ASN A 415 -11.20 -8.81 8.02
CA ASN A 415 -12.39 -8.73 7.18
C ASN A 415 -12.82 -10.12 6.66
N ALA A 416 -11.89 -10.88 6.11
CA ALA A 416 -12.18 -12.21 5.61
C ALA A 416 -12.62 -13.16 6.74
N SER A 417 -11.96 -13.11 7.91
CA SER A 417 -12.29 -13.97 9.06
C SER A 417 -13.68 -13.68 9.64
N ILE A 418 -14.06 -12.40 9.77
CA ILE A 418 -15.36 -12.00 10.33
C ILE A 418 -16.52 -12.50 9.48
N TYR A 419 -16.39 -12.48 8.16
CA TYR A 419 -17.47 -12.82 7.25
C TYR A 419 -17.45 -14.27 6.74
N LYS A 420 -16.39 -15.05 7.01
CA LYS A 420 -16.20 -16.39 6.47
C LYS A 420 -17.37 -17.34 6.72
N ASP A 421 -17.80 -17.40 7.97
CA ASP A 421 -18.91 -18.28 8.38
C ASP A 421 -20.25 -17.84 7.78
N GLU A 422 -20.52 -16.52 7.73
CA GLU A 422 -21.73 -15.96 7.15
C GLU A 422 -21.88 -16.29 5.65
N TYR A 423 -20.77 -16.21 4.88
CA TYR A 423 -20.77 -16.61 3.47
C TYR A 423 -20.98 -18.13 3.30
N ALA A 424 -20.33 -18.92 4.16
CA ALA A 424 -20.44 -20.38 4.14
C ALA A 424 -21.86 -20.86 4.52
N GLU A 425 -22.46 -20.29 5.57
CA GLU A 425 -23.82 -20.63 6.01
C GLU A 425 -24.87 -20.31 4.95
N ARG A 426 -24.67 -19.26 4.17
CA ARG A 426 -25.53 -18.88 3.04
C ARG A 426 -25.22 -19.63 1.76
N GLY A 427 -24.21 -20.51 1.75
CA GLY A 427 -23.85 -21.34 0.60
C GLY A 427 -23.12 -20.58 -0.51
N TYR A 428 -22.55 -19.39 -0.23
CA TYR A 428 -21.76 -18.68 -1.23
C TYR A 428 -20.35 -19.27 -1.37
N ARG A 429 -19.80 -19.11 -2.57
CA ARG A 429 -18.42 -19.53 -2.85
C ARG A 429 -17.42 -18.63 -2.11
N PRO A 430 -16.30 -19.20 -1.63
CA PRO A 430 -15.25 -18.43 -0.95
C PRO A 430 -14.67 -17.28 -1.79
N GLU A 431 -14.70 -17.42 -3.14
CA GLU A 431 -14.20 -16.40 -4.06
C GLU A 431 -15.01 -15.09 -3.97
N LEU A 432 -16.29 -15.16 -3.60
CA LEU A 432 -17.10 -13.96 -3.40
C LEU A 432 -16.63 -13.16 -2.17
N LEU A 433 -16.29 -13.85 -1.07
CA LEU A 433 -15.73 -13.23 0.12
C LEU A 433 -14.34 -12.64 -0.16
N SER A 434 -13.43 -13.44 -0.73
CA SER A 434 -12.05 -12.99 -0.99
C SER A 434 -12.02 -11.82 -1.98
N ARG A 435 -12.88 -11.81 -3.01
CA ARG A 435 -13.03 -10.66 -3.91
C ARG A 435 -13.53 -9.42 -3.16
N SER A 436 -14.59 -9.53 -2.36
CA SER A 436 -15.16 -8.38 -1.64
C SER A 436 -14.17 -7.80 -0.63
N THR A 437 -13.33 -8.64 -0.03
CA THR A 437 -12.25 -8.23 0.86
C THR A 437 -11.15 -7.49 0.09
N GLU A 438 -10.70 -8.02 -1.06
CA GLU A 438 -9.70 -7.39 -1.92
C GLU A 438 -10.22 -6.07 -2.52
N ASP A 439 -11.49 -6.03 -2.95
CA ASP A 439 -12.12 -4.83 -3.50
C ASP A 439 -12.24 -3.69 -2.47
N SER A 440 -12.10 -3.98 -1.18
CA SER A 440 -12.22 -3.01 -0.09
C SER A 440 -10.93 -2.87 0.71
N ALA A 441 -10.57 -3.86 1.53
CA ALA A 441 -9.45 -3.75 2.47
C ALA A 441 -8.10 -3.49 1.76
N THR A 442 -7.85 -4.16 0.63
CA THR A 442 -6.61 -3.96 -0.12
C THR A 442 -6.55 -2.61 -0.80
N VAL A 443 -7.55 -2.30 -1.64
CA VAL A 443 -7.45 -1.13 -2.53
C VAL A 443 -7.68 0.19 -1.83
N THR A 444 -8.45 0.22 -0.73
CA THR A 444 -8.74 1.48 -0.02
C THR A 444 -7.70 1.83 1.03
N SER A 445 -6.78 0.92 1.36
CA SER A 445 -5.73 1.18 2.35
C SER A 445 -4.88 2.40 2.03
N VAL A 446 -4.57 2.63 0.75
CA VAL A 446 -3.79 3.79 0.29
C VAL A 446 -4.52 5.13 0.39
N LEU A 447 -5.83 5.11 0.56
CA LEU A 447 -6.66 6.31 0.68
C LEU A 447 -6.70 6.87 2.11
N VAL A 448 -6.23 6.10 3.08
CA VAL A 448 -6.23 6.49 4.49
C VAL A 448 -4.85 7.01 4.89
N PRO A 449 -4.74 8.27 5.35
CA PRO A 449 -3.45 8.93 5.58
C PRO A 449 -2.54 8.29 6.62
N TRP A 450 -3.08 7.56 7.59
CA TRP A 450 -2.33 6.94 8.69
C TRP A 450 -2.13 5.44 8.53
N THR A 451 -2.53 4.84 7.41
CA THR A 451 -2.19 3.45 7.11
C THR A 451 -0.76 3.33 6.60
N ALA A 452 -0.20 2.13 6.76
CA ALA A 452 1.11 1.81 6.19
C ALA A 452 1.18 2.10 4.69
N CYS A 453 0.11 1.79 3.93
CA CYS A 453 0.02 2.05 2.50
C CYS A 453 -0.05 3.55 2.18
N GLY A 454 -0.98 4.29 2.82
CA GLY A 454 -1.17 5.71 2.57
C GLY A 454 0.09 6.52 2.85
N MET A 455 0.76 6.22 3.97
CA MET A 455 2.01 6.87 4.34
C MET A 455 3.17 6.54 3.41
N THR A 456 3.35 5.26 3.08
CA THR A 456 4.42 4.85 2.17
C THR A 456 4.30 5.54 0.83
N GLN A 457 3.11 5.52 0.22
CA GLN A 457 2.91 6.14 -1.09
C GLN A 457 3.05 7.67 -1.02
N SER A 458 2.54 8.29 0.03
CA SER A 458 2.71 9.73 0.26
C SER A 458 4.19 10.12 0.37
N THR A 459 4.96 9.36 1.13
CA THR A 459 6.40 9.63 1.34
C THR A 459 7.21 9.38 0.06
N VAL A 460 6.93 8.29 -0.65
CA VAL A 460 7.67 7.91 -1.88
C VAL A 460 7.36 8.88 -3.03
N LEU A 461 6.11 9.26 -3.22
CA LEU A 461 5.69 10.17 -4.29
C LEU A 461 5.85 11.65 -3.92
N GLY A 462 6.15 11.96 -2.66
CA GLY A 462 6.31 13.33 -2.17
C GLY A 462 5.00 14.14 -2.08
N ILE A 463 3.83 13.47 -2.04
CA ILE A 463 2.52 14.14 -2.07
C ILE A 463 1.65 13.62 -0.92
N PRO A 464 1.03 14.52 -0.11
CA PRO A 464 0.14 14.10 0.96
C PRO A 464 -1.04 13.24 0.48
N THR A 465 -1.41 12.23 1.26
CA THR A 465 -2.48 11.28 0.90
C THR A 465 -3.79 11.98 0.54
N LEU A 466 -4.21 12.96 1.31
CA LEU A 466 -5.47 13.69 1.05
C LEU A 466 -5.46 14.48 -0.26
N VAL A 467 -4.28 14.82 -0.78
CA VAL A 467 -4.12 15.58 -2.02
C VAL A 467 -4.25 14.66 -3.25
N TYR A 468 -3.69 13.46 -3.22
CA TYR A 468 -3.83 12.50 -4.32
C TYR A 468 -5.12 11.66 -4.25
N LEU A 469 -5.72 11.52 -3.07
CA LEU A 469 -6.91 10.68 -2.82
C LEU A 469 -8.03 10.87 -3.86
N PRO A 470 -8.46 12.11 -4.20
CA PRO A 470 -9.56 12.30 -5.16
C PRO A 470 -9.26 11.76 -6.55
N PHE A 471 -7.99 11.54 -6.87
CA PHE A 471 -7.52 11.13 -8.19
C PHE A 471 -7.12 9.65 -8.26
N CYS A 472 -7.20 8.91 -7.16
CA CYS A 472 -7.02 7.45 -7.13
C CYS A 472 -8.28 6.73 -7.61
N PHE A 473 -8.63 6.92 -8.89
CA PHE A 473 -9.92 6.47 -9.41
C PHE A 473 -10.15 4.98 -9.25
N PHE A 474 -9.17 4.15 -9.56
CA PHE A 474 -9.30 2.70 -9.39
C PHE A 474 -9.61 2.32 -7.94
N ASN A 475 -8.93 2.93 -6.99
CA ASN A 475 -9.06 2.64 -5.57
C ASN A 475 -10.41 3.09 -4.99
N ILE A 476 -11.02 4.13 -5.58
CA ILE A 476 -12.36 4.61 -5.20
C ILE A 476 -13.44 3.78 -5.91
N ILE A 477 -13.26 3.49 -7.20
CA ILE A 477 -14.27 2.81 -8.02
C ILE A 477 -14.38 1.33 -7.67
N SER A 478 -13.27 0.64 -7.32
CA SER A 478 -13.26 -0.81 -7.05
C SER A 478 -14.24 -1.25 -5.95
N PRO A 479 -14.28 -0.63 -4.75
CA PRO A 479 -15.26 -1.00 -3.73
C PRO A 479 -16.70 -0.70 -4.16
N LEU A 480 -16.93 0.40 -4.87
CA LEU A 480 -18.25 0.76 -5.41
C LEU A 480 -18.69 -0.24 -6.49
N MET A 481 -17.77 -0.67 -7.34
CA MET A 481 -18.01 -1.68 -8.38
C MET A 481 -18.36 -3.03 -7.76
N SER A 482 -17.74 -3.42 -6.64
CA SER A 482 -18.10 -4.65 -5.92
C SER A 482 -19.56 -4.64 -5.48
N CYS A 483 -20.01 -3.52 -4.91
CA CYS A 483 -21.43 -3.33 -4.53
C CYS A 483 -22.35 -3.30 -5.77
N LEU A 484 -21.95 -2.61 -6.84
CA LEU A 484 -22.73 -2.52 -8.08
C LEU A 484 -22.93 -3.89 -8.74
N VAL A 485 -21.87 -4.68 -8.83
CA VAL A 485 -21.90 -6.05 -9.39
C VAL A 485 -22.84 -6.95 -8.57
N ALA A 486 -22.88 -6.76 -7.24
CA ALA A 486 -23.84 -7.47 -6.38
C ALA A 486 -25.30 -7.02 -6.63
N ILE A 487 -25.53 -5.71 -6.81
CA ILE A 487 -26.86 -5.16 -7.12
C ILE A 487 -27.37 -5.66 -8.47
N LEU A 488 -26.48 -5.75 -9.46
CA LEU A 488 -26.82 -6.25 -10.81
C LEU A 488 -27.02 -7.77 -10.86
N GLY A 489 -26.80 -8.48 -9.76
CA GLY A 489 -26.99 -9.93 -9.67
C GLY A 489 -25.91 -10.77 -10.32
N PHE A 490 -24.76 -10.18 -10.69
CA PHE A 490 -23.57 -10.90 -11.17
C PHE A 490 -22.80 -11.56 -10.02
N VAL A 491 -23.53 -12.29 -9.19
CA VAL A 491 -22.99 -13.01 -8.05
C VAL A 491 -23.24 -14.50 -8.28
N PRO A 492 -22.27 -15.41 -8.02
CA PRO A 492 -22.50 -16.83 -8.13
C PRO A 492 -23.68 -17.24 -7.26
N LYS A 493 -24.56 -18.05 -7.82
CA LYS A 493 -25.68 -18.61 -7.04
C LYS A 493 -25.11 -19.44 -5.88
N PRO A 494 -25.77 -19.43 -4.70
CA PRO A 494 -25.39 -20.31 -3.62
C PRO A 494 -25.31 -21.75 -4.11
N GLN A 495 -24.27 -22.47 -3.70
CA GLN A 495 -24.22 -23.91 -3.93
C GLN A 495 -25.23 -24.58 -3.00
N PRO A 496 -25.98 -25.60 -3.48
CA PRO A 496 -26.79 -26.40 -2.57
C PRO A 496 -25.86 -26.94 -1.47
N LYS A 497 -26.30 -26.88 -0.21
CA LYS A 497 -25.58 -27.56 0.87
C LYS A 497 -25.46 -29.02 0.45
N GLU A 498 -24.24 -29.54 0.26
CA GLU A 498 -24.04 -30.98 0.25
C GLU A 498 -24.53 -31.49 1.60
N ASP A 499 -25.61 -32.24 1.61
CA ASP A 499 -26.05 -32.97 2.79
C ASP A 499 -24.84 -33.75 3.29
N LYS A 500 -24.30 -33.37 4.45
CA LYS A 500 -23.28 -34.19 5.10
C LYS A 500 -23.87 -35.59 5.16
N ALA A 501 -23.30 -36.50 4.39
CA ALA A 501 -23.65 -37.93 4.48
C ALA A 501 -23.64 -38.29 5.97
N PRO A 502 -24.67 -38.96 6.48
CA PRO A 502 -24.72 -39.31 7.88
C PRO A 502 -23.45 -40.09 8.21
N ALA A 503 -22.79 -39.70 9.30
CA ALA A 503 -21.64 -40.39 9.83
C ALA A 503 -22.00 -41.89 9.87
N VAL A 504 -21.28 -42.69 9.12
CA VAL A 504 -21.41 -44.15 9.20
C VAL A 504 -21.00 -44.48 10.64
N GLU A 505 -21.97 -44.80 11.48
CA GLU A 505 -21.70 -45.43 12.76
C GLU A 505 -20.90 -46.69 12.50
N GLU A 506 -19.62 -46.69 12.85
CA GLU A 506 -18.85 -47.92 13.06
C GLU A 506 -19.46 -48.66 14.25
N SER A 507 -20.55 -49.38 14.01
CA SER A 507 -21.02 -50.38 14.93
C SER A 507 -20.73 -51.74 14.30
N ASP A 508 -20.00 -52.54 15.06
CA ASP A 508 -19.91 -54.01 14.99
C ASP A 508 -19.06 -54.63 13.86
N ILE A 509 -17.79 -54.85 14.16
CA ILE A 509 -17.15 -56.12 13.80
C ILE A 509 -16.47 -56.71 15.07
N HIS A 510 -17.07 -57.80 15.55
CA HIS A 510 -16.51 -58.72 16.51
C HIS A 510 -15.24 -59.36 16.02
#